data_fe443954a8f9b1af9ddd712ce9ff2d10
#
_entry.id   fe443954a8f9b1af9ddd712ce9ff2d10
#
_cell.length_a   1.000
_cell.length_b   1.000
_cell.length_c   1.000
_cell.angle_alpha   90.00
_cell.angle_beta   90.00
_cell.angle_gamma   90.00
#
_symmetry.space_group_name_H-M   'P 1'
#
loop_
_entity.id
_entity.type
_entity.pdbx_description
1 polymer ?
#
loop_
_entity_poly.entity_id
_entity_poly.type
_entity_poly.pdbx_seq_one_letter_code
_entity_poly.pdbx_strand_id
1 'polypeptide(L)'
;LLIAFLRHIHGYSLLLRSKIFVMRKLKVTELNRLTPEAFKESKKIPLIVVLDHIRSLNNVGSVFRTSDAFRVEAIYLCGITACPPNAEIHKTALGAEETVDWEYFKDTPEAVDKLRQEGYTVCAVEQAEGSVMLDNLQLDKTKKYAIVMGNEVKGVQQNVVDNCDICIEIPQYGTKHSLNVSVTTGIVIWDFFKQLSD
;
A
#
# COMPACT_ATOMS: atom_id res chain seq x y z
N LEU A 1 -60.35 9.00 25.41
CA LEU A 1 -58.94 9.49 25.49
C LEU A 1 -57.93 8.34 25.49
N LEU A 2 -58.18 7.25 26.21
CA LEU A 2 -57.26 6.11 26.31
C LEU A 2 -57.05 5.33 24.98
N ILE A 3 -58.07 5.24 24.14
CA ILE A 3 -58.01 4.51 22.86
C ILE A 3 -57.22 5.30 21.79
N ALA A 4 -57.21 6.63 21.85
CA ALA A 4 -56.40 7.46 20.97
C ALA A 4 -54.90 7.39 21.29
N PHE A 5 -54.57 7.22 22.60
CA PHE A 5 -53.21 7.11 23.09
C PHE A 5 -52.55 5.75 22.66
N LEU A 6 -53.34 4.66 22.70
CA LEU A 6 -52.87 3.33 22.27
C LEU A 6 -52.65 3.23 20.75
N ARG A 7 -53.38 3.97 19.91
CA ARG A 7 -53.11 4.03 18.46
C ARG A 7 -51.83 4.79 18.10
N HIS A 8 -51.45 5.77 18.95
CA HIS A 8 -50.21 6.52 18.74
C HIS A 8 -48.95 5.65 19.05
N ILE A 9 -49.03 4.81 20.06
CA ILE A 9 -47.93 3.89 20.41
C ILE A 9 -47.75 2.77 19.36
N HIS A 10 -48.84 2.29 18.76
CA HIS A 10 -48.76 1.28 17.67
C HIS A 10 -48.17 1.85 16.38
N GLY A 11 -48.38 3.13 16.09
CA GLY A 11 -47.79 3.81 14.93
C GLY A 11 -46.26 3.97 15.03
N TYR A 12 -45.77 4.24 16.24
CA TYR A 12 -44.30 4.35 16.48
C TYR A 12 -43.58 3.00 16.51
N SER A 13 -44.27 1.91 16.83
CA SER A 13 -43.73 0.56 16.83
C SER A 13 -43.45 0.01 15.42
N LEU A 14 -44.17 0.50 14.38
CA LEU A 14 -43.93 0.08 12.99
C LEU A 14 -42.81 0.84 12.29
N LEU A 15 -42.41 2.02 12.77
CA LEU A 15 -41.33 2.82 12.21
C LEU A 15 -39.94 2.45 12.73
N LEU A 16 -39.86 1.68 13.82
CA LEU A 16 -38.61 1.20 14.44
C LEU A 16 -38.24 -0.24 14.02
N ARG A 17 -38.79 -0.79 12.95
CA ARG A 17 -38.14 -1.89 12.25
C ARG A 17 -36.97 -1.31 11.43
N SER A 18 -35.99 -0.70 12.11
CA SER A 18 -34.64 -0.59 11.56
C SER A 18 -34.26 -2.02 11.14
N LYS A 19 -34.05 -2.22 9.84
CA LYS A 19 -33.47 -3.46 9.33
C LYS A 19 -32.25 -3.70 10.18
N ILE A 20 -32.30 -4.68 11.09
CA ILE A 20 -31.12 -5.19 11.77
C ILE A 20 -30.26 -5.75 10.65
N PHE A 21 -29.29 -4.96 10.21
CA PHE A 21 -28.34 -5.37 9.18
C PHE A 21 -27.42 -6.38 9.83
N VAL A 22 -27.76 -7.67 9.70
CA VAL A 22 -26.93 -8.74 10.23
C VAL A 22 -25.70 -8.83 9.33
N MET A 23 -24.57 -8.29 9.82
CA MET A 23 -23.28 -8.46 9.16
C MET A 23 -22.86 -9.92 9.25
N ARG A 24 -22.57 -10.54 8.10
CA ARG A 24 -22.00 -11.90 8.02
C ARG A 24 -20.67 -11.87 7.26
N LYS A 25 -19.78 -12.79 7.60
CA LYS A 25 -18.54 -12.97 6.84
C LYS A 25 -18.84 -13.52 5.44
N LEU A 26 -18.24 -12.92 4.43
CA LEU A 26 -18.26 -13.43 3.07
C LEU A 26 -17.37 -14.68 2.95
N LYS A 27 -17.80 -15.65 2.16
CA LYS A 27 -16.96 -16.78 1.75
C LYS A 27 -15.95 -16.31 0.70
N VAL A 28 -14.82 -17.00 0.58
CA VAL A 28 -13.78 -16.67 -0.42
C VAL A 28 -14.36 -16.62 -1.83
N THR A 29 -15.27 -17.54 -2.17
CA THR A 29 -15.95 -17.60 -3.47
C THR A 29 -16.89 -16.42 -3.76
N GLU A 30 -17.27 -15.64 -2.75
CA GLU A 30 -18.12 -14.45 -2.88
C GLU A 30 -17.32 -13.15 -3.07
N LEU A 31 -15.99 -13.20 -2.93
CA LEU A 31 -15.12 -12.03 -3.01
C LEU A 31 -14.84 -11.58 -4.45
N ASN A 32 -15.17 -12.40 -5.45
CA ASN A 32 -14.97 -12.10 -6.88
C ASN A 32 -13.55 -11.60 -7.20
N ARG A 33 -12.52 -12.27 -6.64
CA ARG A 33 -11.12 -11.91 -6.87
C ARG A 33 -10.74 -12.22 -8.33
N LEU A 34 -9.87 -11.37 -8.88
CA LEU A 34 -9.33 -11.58 -10.22
C LEU A 34 -8.51 -12.86 -10.29
N THR A 35 -8.49 -13.52 -11.45
CA THR A 35 -7.48 -14.53 -11.76
C THR A 35 -6.13 -13.86 -12.00
N PRO A 36 -4.99 -14.58 -11.93
CA PRO A 36 -3.67 -14.02 -12.25
C PRO A 36 -3.62 -13.35 -13.63
N GLU A 37 -4.24 -13.94 -14.64
CA GLU A 37 -4.31 -13.41 -16.01
C GLU A 37 -5.11 -12.11 -16.04
N ALA A 38 -6.31 -12.13 -15.46
CA ALA A 38 -7.16 -10.93 -15.39
C ALA A 38 -6.52 -9.82 -14.55
N PHE A 39 -5.72 -10.17 -13.52
CA PHE A 39 -4.95 -9.20 -12.76
C PHE A 39 -3.88 -8.53 -13.64
N LYS A 40 -3.14 -9.29 -14.43
CA LYS A 40 -2.09 -8.75 -15.33
C LYS A 40 -2.68 -7.77 -16.35
N GLU A 41 -3.85 -8.06 -16.89
CA GLU A 41 -4.57 -7.22 -17.86
C GLU A 41 -5.32 -6.04 -17.21
N SER A 42 -5.52 -6.05 -15.89
CA SER A 42 -6.27 -5.00 -15.20
C SER A 42 -5.52 -3.68 -15.16
N LYS A 43 -6.26 -2.57 -15.15
CA LYS A 43 -5.68 -1.23 -14.88
C LYS A 43 -5.00 -1.22 -13.50
N LYS A 44 -3.73 -0.84 -13.46
CA LYS A 44 -2.96 -0.65 -12.22
C LYS A 44 -3.09 0.80 -11.74
N ILE A 45 -2.86 1.03 -10.44
CA ILE A 45 -2.60 2.39 -9.97
C ILE A 45 -1.19 2.79 -10.43
N PRO A 46 -0.97 4.06 -10.81
CA PRO A 46 0.33 4.52 -11.31
C PRO A 46 1.32 4.71 -10.15
N LEU A 47 1.62 3.61 -9.46
CA LEU A 47 2.50 3.56 -8.30
C LEU A 47 3.47 2.38 -8.42
N ILE A 48 4.77 2.66 -8.27
CA ILE A 48 5.83 1.65 -8.12
C ILE A 48 6.35 1.68 -6.69
N VAL A 49 6.61 0.50 -6.13
CA VAL A 49 7.25 0.33 -4.81
C VAL A 49 8.71 -0.07 -5.01
N VAL A 50 9.63 0.72 -4.48
CA VAL A 50 11.08 0.43 -4.51
C VAL A 50 11.52 -0.07 -3.14
N LEU A 51 12.13 -1.24 -3.08
CA LEU A 51 12.63 -1.85 -1.85
C LEU A 51 14.17 -1.68 -1.77
N ASP A 52 14.60 -0.69 -0.98
CA ASP A 52 16.01 -0.31 -0.82
C ASP A 52 16.71 -1.20 0.21
N HIS A 53 17.40 -2.24 -0.25
CA HIS A 53 18.21 -3.14 0.60
C HIS A 53 17.41 -3.82 1.71
N ILE A 54 16.19 -4.28 1.45
CA ILE A 54 15.36 -4.99 2.43
C ILE A 54 15.93 -6.37 2.74
N ARG A 55 16.14 -6.65 4.03
CA ARG A 55 16.78 -7.89 4.50
C ARG A 55 15.79 -9.02 4.72
N SER A 56 14.61 -8.71 5.21
CA SER A 56 13.62 -9.71 5.61
C SER A 56 12.81 -10.20 4.41
N LEU A 57 12.99 -11.47 4.06
CA LEU A 57 12.22 -12.16 3.02
C LEU A 57 10.70 -12.10 3.29
N ASN A 58 10.31 -12.19 4.56
CA ASN A 58 8.92 -12.09 4.97
C ASN A 58 8.34 -10.68 4.73
N ASN A 59 9.15 -9.62 4.91
CA ASN A 59 8.73 -8.26 4.58
C ASN A 59 8.55 -8.12 3.07
N VAL A 60 9.48 -8.63 2.26
CA VAL A 60 9.39 -8.62 0.80
C VAL A 60 8.09 -9.30 0.33
N GLY A 61 7.82 -10.52 0.81
CA GLY A 61 6.59 -11.22 0.46
C GLY A 61 5.32 -10.50 0.91
N SER A 62 5.34 -9.87 2.09
CA SER A 62 4.21 -9.07 2.58
C SER A 62 3.95 -7.83 1.72
N VAL A 63 5.01 -7.21 1.18
CA VAL A 63 4.90 -6.10 0.23
C VAL A 63 4.29 -6.56 -1.08
N PHE A 64 4.71 -7.71 -1.64
CA PHE A 64 4.07 -8.30 -2.82
C PHE A 64 2.57 -8.48 -2.61
N ARG A 65 2.17 -9.11 -1.50
CA ARG A 65 0.77 -9.34 -1.16
C ARG A 65 -0.05 -8.05 -1.04
N THR A 66 0.52 -7.02 -0.44
CA THR A 66 -0.13 -5.71 -0.31
C THR A 66 -0.24 -5.03 -1.67
N SER A 67 0.81 -5.10 -2.48
CA SER A 67 0.85 -4.54 -3.84
C SER A 67 -0.18 -5.19 -4.76
N ASP A 68 -0.36 -6.51 -4.68
CA ASP A 68 -1.44 -7.22 -5.37
C ASP A 68 -2.83 -6.69 -4.95
N ALA A 69 -3.08 -6.60 -3.64
CA ALA A 69 -4.36 -6.17 -3.10
C ALA A 69 -4.81 -4.79 -3.60
N PHE A 70 -3.88 -3.88 -3.88
CA PHE A 70 -4.14 -2.52 -4.33
C PHE A 70 -3.78 -2.27 -5.80
N ARG A 71 -3.45 -3.32 -6.56
CA ARG A 71 -3.07 -3.25 -7.98
C ARG A 71 -1.96 -2.23 -8.24
N VAL A 72 -0.91 -2.27 -7.42
CA VAL A 72 0.34 -1.51 -7.63
C VAL A 72 0.94 -1.94 -8.96
N GLU A 73 1.53 -1.00 -9.71
CA GLU A 73 2.03 -1.24 -11.06
C GLU A 73 3.19 -2.23 -11.08
N ALA A 74 4.21 -2.01 -10.23
CA ALA A 74 5.36 -2.90 -10.10
C ALA A 74 6.09 -2.74 -8.76
N ILE A 75 7.00 -3.69 -8.47
CA ILE A 75 7.94 -3.62 -7.35
C ILE A 75 9.37 -3.66 -7.90
N TYR A 76 10.21 -2.69 -7.51
CA TYR A 76 11.64 -2.68 -7.82
C TYR A 76 12.43 -3.17 -6.61
N LEU A 77 13.23 -4.22 -6.82
CA LEU A 77 14.00 -4.91 -5.79
C LEU A 77 15.46 -4.50 -5.91
N CYS A 78 16.01 -3.76 -4.93
CA CYS A 78 17.32 -3.14 -5.04
C CYS A 78 18.34 -3.75 -4.09
N GLY A 79 19.57 -3.90 -4.57
CA GLY A 79 20.73 -4.34 -3.77
C GLY A 79 20.57 -5.73 -3.18
N ILE A 80 20.62 -5.85 -1.85
CA ILE A 80 20.50 -7.14 -1.16
C ILE A 80 19.07 -7.66 -1.04
N THR A 81 18.08 -6.91 -1.53
CA THR A 81 16.69 -7.35 -1.51
C THR A 81 16.55 -8.62 -2.36
N ALA A 82 16.08 -9.69 -1.74
CA ALA A 82 15.92 -10.98 -2.42
C ALA A 82 14.80 -10.93 -3.45
N CYS A 83 14.98 -11.68 -4.53
CA CYS A 83 14.04 -11.78 -5.64
C CYS A 83 13.28 -13.11 -5.64
N PRO A 84 12.05 -13.15 -6.18
CA PRO A 84 11.40 -14.39 -6.55
C PRO A 84 12.20 -15.15 -7.67
N PRO A 85 12.11 -16.50 -7.78
CA PRO A 85 11.35 -17.37 -6.86
C PRO A 85 12.12 -17.63 -5.55
N ASN A 86 11.45 -17.51 -4.42
CA ASN A 86 12.03 -17.79 -3.11
C ASN A 86 10.95 -18.31 -2.16
N ALA A 87 11.18 -19.48 -1.54
CA ALA A 87 10.20 -20.13 -0.68
C ALA A 87 9.78 -19.28 0.56
N GLU A 88 10.71 -18.50 1.12
CA GLU A 88 10.40 -17.65 2.27
C GLU A 88 9.58 -16.40 1.85
N ILE A 89 9.84 -15.86 0.67
CA ILE A 89 8.99 -14.80 0.08
C ILE A 89 7.59 -15.36 -0.17
N HIS A 90 7.48 -16.54 -0.78
CA HIS A 90 6.20 -17.18 -1.09
C HIS A 90 5.30 -17.39 0.12
N LYS A 91 5.87 -17.70 1.30
CA LYS A 91 5.10 -17.92 2.54
C LYS A 91 4.21 -16.72 2.93
N THR A 92 4.65 -15.50 2.65
CA THR A 92 3.90 -14.28 3.00
C THR A 92 3.25 -13.62 1.79
N ALA A 93 3.82 -13.77 0.61
CA ALA A 93 3.27 -13.29 -0.66
C ALA A 93 2.04 -14.09 -1.11
N LEU A 94 1.99 -15.41 -0.82
CA LEU A 94 0.87 -16.30 -1.18
C LEU A 94 0.52 -16.30 -2.67
N GLY A 95 1.52 -16.24 -3.55
CA GLY A 95 1.36 -16.20 -5.00
C GLY A 95 1.33 -14.78 -5.61
N ALA A 96 1.30 -13.73 -4.80
CA ALA A 96 1.30 -12.35 -5.31
C ALA A 96 2.59 -12.00 -6.07
N GLU A 97 3.70 -12.68 -5.79
CA GLU A 97 4.97 -12.55 -6.51
C GLU A 97 4.93 -13.07 -7.96
N GLU A 98 3.86 -13.78 -8.32
CA GLU A 98 3.60 -14.27 -9.69
C GLU A 98 2.67 -13.33 -10.47
N THR A 99 1.92 -12.48 -9.76
CA THR A 99 0.93 -11.57 -10.35
C THR A 99 1.43 -10.15 -10.48
N VAL A 100 2.10 -9.62 -9.45
CA VAL A 100 2.68 -8.28 -9.45
C VAL A 100 4.00 -8.29 -10.21
N ASP A 101 4.14 -7.40 -11.20
CA ASP A 101 5.37 -7.25 -11.94
C ASP A 101 6.50 -6.73 -11.05
N TRP A 102 7.72 -7.20 -11.29
CA TRP A 102 8.88 -6.76 -10.53
C TRP A 102 10.15 -6.74 -11.39
N GLU A 103 11.11 -5.92 -10.98
CA GLU A 103 12.41 -5.80 -11.62
C GLU A 103 13.51 -5.69 -10.55
N TYR A 104 14.70 -6.26 -10.83
CA TYR A 104 15.85 -6.16 -9.94
C TYR A 104 16.84 -5.11 -10.42
N PHE A 105 17.38 -4.33 -9.48
CA PHE A 105 18.44 -3.36 -9.69
C PHE A 105 19.62 -3.63 -8.78
N LYS A 106 20.83 -3.47 -9.31
CA LYS A 106 22.05 -3.69 -8.53
C LYS A 106 22.14 -2.71 -7.35
N ASP A 107 21.67 -1.48 -7.53
CA ASP A 107 21.56 -0.48 -6.47
C ASP A 107 20.32 0.40 -6.66
N THR A 108 19.94 1.11 -5.60
CA THR A 108 18.72 1.91 -5.58
C THR A 108 18.82 3.19 -6.42
N PRO A 109 19.96 3.91 -6.48
CA PRO A 109 20.12 5.04 -7.40
C PRO A 109 19.79 4.71 -8.86
N GLU A 110 20.22 3.54 -9.36
CA GLU A 110 19.90 3.09 -10.73
C GLU A 110 18.39 2.99 -10.97
N ALA A 111 17.67 2.44 -10.01
CA ALA A 111 16.20 2.34 -10.06
C ALA A 111 15.53 3.73 -10.04
N VAL A 112 16.03 4.64 -9.18
CA VAL A 112 15.52 6.02 -9.07
C VAL A 112 15.74 6.79 -10.37
N ASP A 113 16.92 6.68 -10.97
CA ASP A 113 17.25 7.36 -12.22
C ASP A 113 16.34 6.88 -13.36
N LYS A 114 16.10 5.56 -13.47
CA LYS A 114 15.16 5.00 -14.44
C LYS A 114 13.75 5.54 -14.24
N LEU A 115 13.25 5.55 -13.01
CA LEU A 115 11.91 6.04 -12.69
C LEU A 115 11.74 7.52 -13.04
N ARG A 116 12.73 8.35 -12.76
CA ARG A 116 12.70 9.77 -13.12
C ARG A 116 12.69 9.97 -14.64
N GLN A 117 13.49 9.21 -15.39
CA GLN A 117 13.48 9.23 -16.85
C GLN A 117 12.12 8.81 -17.43
N GLU A 118 11.41 7.90 -16.77
CA GLU A 118 10.07 7.45 -17.15
C GLU A 118 8.94 8.38 -16.65
N GLY A 119 9.30 9.49 -15.98
CA GLY A 119 8.38 10.54 -15.55
C GLY A 119 7.64 10.26 -14.25
N TYR A 120 8.17 9.37 -13.39
CA TYR A 120 7.65 9.18 -12.03
C TYR A 120 8.15 10.29 -11.11
N THR A 121 7.27 10.73 -10.22
CA THR A 121 7.66 11.50 -9.03
C THR A 121 8.12 10.50 -7.97
N VAL A 122 9.40 10.56 -7.59
CA VAL A 122 10.01 9.61 -6.66
C VAL A 122 9.95 10.16 -5.24
N CYS A 123 9.36 9.40 -4.32
CA CYS A 123 9.14 9.77 -2.93
C CYS A 123 9.93 8.82 -2.01
N ALA A 124 10.89 9.33 -1.24
CA ALA A 124 11.47 8.55 -0.14
C ALA A 124 10.50 8.49 1.03
N VAL A 125 10.34 7.33 1.67
CA VAL A 125 9.56 7.19 2.90
C VAL A 125 10.53 7.07 4.07
N GLU A 126 10.80 8.21 4.70
CA GLU A 126 11.83 8.32 5.75
C GLU A 126 11.53 9.50 6.70
N GLN A 127 12.12 9.46 7.89
CA GLN A 127 12.13 10.58 8.83
C GLN A 127 13.30 11.50 8.50
N ALA A 128 13.03 12.62 7.83
CA ALA A 128 14.05 13.54 7.37
C ALA A 128 13.65 15.01 7.60
N GLU A 129 14.65 15.87 7.73
CA GLU A 129 14.40 17.31 7.77
C GLU A 129 13.74 17.77 6.45
N GLY A 130 12.64 18.50 6.56
CA GLY A 130 11.89 18.98 5.40
C GLY A 130 10.94 17.94 4.79
N SER A 131 10.72 16.79 5.44
CA SER A 131 9.72 15.81 5.01
C SER A 131 8.30 16.37 5.04
N VAL A 132 7.44 15.83 4.18
CA VAL A 132 6.00 16.07 4.18
C VAL A 132 5.32 14.96 4.97
N MET A 133 4.51 15.33 5.95
CA MET A 133 3.71 14.36 6.70
C MET A 133 2.66 13.73 5.81
N LEU A 134 2.53 12.40 5.88
CA LEU A 134 1.64 11.61 5.00
C LEU A 134 0.18 12.08 5.07
N ASP A 135 -0.29 12.49 6.24
CA ASP A 135 -1.66 12.99 6.46
C ASP A 135 -1.92 14.37 5.80
N ASN A 136 -0.85 15.09 5.43
CA ASN A 136 -0.93 16.37 4.71
C ASN A 136 -0.57 16.23 3.23
N LEU A 137 -0.17 15.04 2.77
CA LEU A 137 0.25 14.82 1.39
C LEU A 137 -0.96 14.87 0.44
N GLN A 138 -0.85 15.69 -0.60
CA GLN A 138 -1.84 15.76 -1.67
C GLN A 138 -1.19 15.33 -2.99
N LEU A 139 -1.71 14.27 -3.59
CA LEU A 139 -1.20 13.73 -4.85
C LEU A 139 -1.92 14.35 -6.05
N ASP A 140 -1.16 14.61 -7.10
CA ASP A 140 -1.70 14.98 -8.41
C ASP A 140 -2.10 13.70 -9.16
N LYS A 141 -3.40 13.50 -9.40
CA LYS A 141 -3.94 12.31 -10.08
C LYS A 141 -3.44 12.13 -11.53
N THR A 142 -2.83 13.15 -12.12
CA THR A 142 -2.28 13.10 -13.48
C THR A 142 -0.85 12.57 -13.54
N LYS A 143 -0.20 12.41 -12.37
CA LYS A 143 1.19 11.97 -12.26
C LYS A 143 1.30 10.49 -11.91
N LYS A 144 2.48 9.95 -12.18
CA LYS A 144 2.93 8.64 -11.72
C LYS A 144 3.87 8.81 -10.53
N TYR A 145 3.83 7.86 -9.61
CA TYR A 145 4.61 7.92 -8.38
C TYR A 145 5.43 6.66 -8.14
N ALA A 146 6.57 6.83 -7.49
CA ALA A 146 7.33 5.72 -6.92
C ALA A 146 7.63 6.02 -5.44
N ILE A 147 7.44 5.04 -4.57
CA ILE A 147 7.78 5.13 -3.14
C ILE A 147 8.98 4.27 -2.82
N VAL A 148 10.01 4.84 -2.21
CA VAL A 148 11.22 4.13 -1.80
C VAL A 148 11.12 3.78 -0.32
N MET A 149 11.16 2.48 -0.03
CA MET A 149 11.09 1.91 1.32
C MET A 149 12.47 1.48 1.75
N GLY A 150 12.93 2.00 2.87
CA GLY A 150 14.30 1.79 3.34
C GLY A 150 14.54 0.50 4.11
N ASN A 151 15.82 0.15 4.22
CA ASN A 151 16.34 -0.96 5.01
C ASN A 151 15.84 -0.91 6.47
N GLU A 152 15.56 -2.07 7.07
CA GLU A 152 14.98 -2.17 8.43
C GLU A 152 15.86 -1.57 9.54
N VAL A 153 17.14 -1.41 9.29
CA VAL A 153 18.12 -0.90 10.28
C VAL A 153 18.62 0.49 9.93
N LYS A 154 18.87 0.73 8.63
CA LYS A 154 19.54 1.95 8.16
C LYS A 154 18.59 2.98 7.54
N GLY A 155 17.33 2.58 7.32
CA GLY A 155 16.38 3.41 6.56
C GLY A 155 16.74 3.51 5.08
N VAL A 156 16.24 4.54 4.41
CA VAL A 156 16.58 4.88 3.03
C VAL A 156 17.99 5.49 3.02
N GLN A 157 18.84 5.05 2.08
CA GLN A 157 20.21 5.59 1.97
C GLN A 157 20.17 7.10 1.68
N GLN A 158 21.09 7.87 2.32
CA GLN A 158 21.10 9.33 2.18
C GLN A 158 21.20 9.80 0.72
N ASN A 159 22.06 9.17 -0.07
CA ASN A 159 22.19 9.47 -1.50
C ASN A 159 20.93 9.20 -2.29
N VAL A 160 20.06 8.31 -1.82
CA VAL A 160 18.73 8.05 -2.43
C VAL A 160 17.76 9.16 -2.01
N VAL A 161 17.73 9.51 -0.72
CA VAL A 161 16.90 10.63 -0.21
C VAL A 161 17.23 11.93 -0.96
N ASP A 162 18.52 12.22 -1.14
CA ASP A 162 19.01 13.43 -1.82
C ASP A 162 18.58 13.51 -3.30
N ASN A 163 18.28 12.36 -3.91
CA ASN A 163 17.84 12.27 -5.31
C ASN A 163 16.32 12.03 -5.47
N CYS A 164 15.57 11.96 -4.38
CA CYS A 164 14.10 11.90 -4.44
C CYS A 164 13.50 13.30 -4.61
N ASP A 165 12.30 13.35 -5.21
CA ASP A 165 11.58 14.60 -5.42
C ASP A 165 10.85 15.05 -4.13
N ILE A 166 10.45 14.10 -3.28
CA ILE A 166 9.72 14.33 -2.02
C ILE A 166 10.23 13.33 -0.98
N CYS A 167 10.35 13.76 0.27
CA CYS A 167 10.48 12.86 1.42
C CYS A 167 9.16 12.86 2.20
N ILE A 168 8.61 11.68 2.47
CA ILE A 168 7.33 11.48 3.14
C ILE A 168 7.57 10.85 4.50
N GLU A 169 6.95 11.40 5.52
CA GLU A 169 7.02 10.87 6.88
C GLU A 169 5.63 10.47 7.39
N ILE A 170 5.53 9.31 8.03
CA ILE A 170 4.32 8.89 8.74
C ILE A 170 4.36 9.47 10.16
N PRO A 171 3.35 10.24 10.60
CA PRO A 171 3.30 10.73 11.97
C PRO A 171 3.32 9.58 12.98
N GLN A 172 4.25 9.61 13.93
CA GLN A 172 4.41 8.58 14.96
C GLN A 172 4.47 9.23 16.34
N TYR A 173 3.69 8.73 17.29
CA TYR A 173 3.57 9.28 18.65
C TYR A 173 3.90 8.25 19.73
N GLY A 174 4.46 7.12 19.33
CA GLY A 174 4.83 6.03 20.23
C GLY A 174 6.23 6.14 20.80
N THR A 175 6.70 5.06 21.43
CA THR A 175 8.04 4.99 22.04
C THR A 175 9.09 4.40 21.10
N LYS A 176 8.72 3.86 19.96
CA LYS A 176 9.63 3.26 18.97
C LYS A 176 10.01 4.28 17.91
N HIS A 177 11.23 4.15 17.39
CA HIS A 177 11.76 5.07 16.40
C HIS A 177 11.23 4.83 15.00
N SER A 178 10.72 3.62 14.71
CA SER A 178 10.22 3.26 13.37
C SER A 178 9.14 2.19 13.44
N LEU A 179 8.37 2.07 12.36
CA LEU A 179 7.45 0.98 12.07
C LEU A 179 8.16 -0.14 11.30
N ASN A 180 7.58 -1.34 11.31
CA ASN A 180 8.03 -2.40 10.40
C ASN A 180 7.84 -1.95 8.94
N VAL A 181 8.82 -2.21 8.07
CA VAL A 181 8.83 -1.72 6.68
C VAL A 181 7.61 -2.20 5.89
N SER A 182 7.17 -3.45 6.04
CA SER A 182 5.98 -3.94 5.31
C SER A 182 4.68 -3.30 5.81
N VAL A 183 4.60 -2.95 7.09
CA VAL A 183 3.47 -2.19 7.67
C VAL A 183 3.50 -0.76 7.14
N THR A 184 4.66 -0.10 7.17
CA THR A 184 4.87 1.23 6.59
C THR A 184 4.42 1.27 5.13
N THR A 185 4.90 0.30 4.34
CA THR A 185 4.54 0.16 2.92
C THR A 185 3.02 0.04 2.74
N GLY A 186 2.36 -0.76 3.58
CA GLY A 186 0.90 -0.93 3.52
C GLY A 186 0.13 0.37 3.82
N ILE A 187 0.58 1.16 4.79
CA ILE A 187 -0.01 2.45 5.13
C ILE A 187 0.12 3.43 3.96
N VAL A 188 1.34 3.54 3.38
CA VAL A 188 1.60 4.47 2.27
C VAL A 188 0.87 4.03 1.00
N ILE A 189 0.91 2.73 0.64
CA ILE A 189 0.15 2.22 -0.52
C ILE A 189 -1.34 2.53 -0.36
N TRP A 190 -1.92 2.31 0.83
CA TRP A 190 -3.33 2.61 1.09
C TRP A 190 -3.66 4.08 0.90
N ASP A 191 -2.80 4.99 1.36
CA ASP A 191 -3.02 6.42 1.20
C ASP A 191 -2.94 6.84 -0.28
N PHE A 192 -1.93 6.37 -1.01
CA PHE A 192 -1.77 6.60 -2.44
C PHE A 192 -2.95 6.01 -3.24
N PHE A 193 -3.37 4.79 -2.90
CA PHE A 193 -4.52 4.15 -3.53
C PHE A 193 -5.80 4.99 -3.38
N LYS A 194 -6.10 5.48 -2.17
CA LYS A 194 -7.26 6.35 -1.93
C LYS A 194 -7.23 7.63 -2.78
N GLN A 195 -6.06 8.17 -3.00
CA GLN A 195 -5.90 9.43 -3.72
C GLN A 195 -5.85 9.22 -5.24
N LEU A 196 -5.28 8.12 -5.74
CA LEU A 196 -5.05 7.87 -7.17
C LEU A 196 -6.12 6.98 -7.82
N SER A 197 -6.87 6.21 -7.05
CA SER A 197 -8.00 5.43 -7.59
C SER A 197 -9.17 6.34 -7.92
N ASP A 198 -9.86 6.01 -9.03
CA ASP A 198 -11.09 6.67 -9.49
C ASP A 198 -12.29 6.32 -8.61
#